data_ea135950b91d8b391b7e78602aa809c0
#
_entry.id   ea135950b91d8b391b7e78602aa809c0
#
_cell.length_a   1.000
_cell.length_b   1.000
_cell.length_c   1.000
_cell.angle_alpha   90.00
_cell.angle_beta   90.00
_cell.angle_gamma   90.00
#
_symmetry.space_group_name_H-M   'P 1'
#
loop_
_entity.id
_entity.type
_entity.pdbx_description
1 polymer ?
#
loop_
_entity_poly.entity_id
_entity_poly.type
_entity_poly.pdbx_seq_one_letter_code
_entity_poly.pdbx_strand_id
1 'polypeptide(L)'
;MTDSLALFLDFDGTLVDIAPRPDQVVVPPELPGALARLRARLGGALAIVTGRPIATIDGFLAPERFDVGGLHGVEMRRGSDVAGCEPAAHPALRAGVVALAHAVADLDAVLIEDKGCSVAVHWRLATPTDAGRAQDAIERLAADLGPAYRLQRGKAVAEILPATATKGHAIRSFQQEAPYAGRRAVFFGDDLTDEKAFVTVNADGGVSVRIGGGATVAQRRLLQPEDVRELLLRWADGAPIDPGALPLA
;
A
#
# COMPACT_ATOMS: atom_id res chain seq x y z
N MET A 1 -14.66 20.60 13.19
CA MET A 1 -14.78 20.33 11.74
C MET A 1 -13.93 19.12 11.29
N THR A 2 -13.80 18.09 12.13
CA THR A 2 -13.10 16.83 11.80
C THR A 2 -13.93 15.92 10.87
N ASP A 3 -15.25 16.12 10.81
CA ASP A 3 -16.16 15.33 9.98
C ASP A 3 -16.02 15.53 8.47
N SER A 4 -15.12 16.42 8.05
CA SER A 4 -14.85 16.70 6.63
C SER A 4 -13.62 15.99 6.08
N LEU A 5 -12.87 15.25 6.89
CA LEU A 5 -11.64 14.57 6.48
C LEU A 5 -11.79 13.05 6.48
N ALA A 6 -11.16 12.40 5.51
CA ALA A 6 -10.92 10.96 5.45
C ALA A 6 -9.41 10.72 5.39
N LEU A 7 -8.89 9.91 6.31
CA LEU A 7 -7.47 9.66 6.44
C LEU A 7 -7.10 8.31 5.84
N PHE A 8 -6.14 8.33 4.94
CA PHE A 8 -5.58 7.16 4.29
C PHE A 8 -4.09 7.09 4.58
N LEU A 9 -3.62 5.96 5.06
CA LEU A 9 -2.25 5.79 5.53
C LEU A 9 -1.61 4.61 4.81
N ASP A 10 -0.47 4.82 4.17
CA ASP A 10 0.40 3.71 3.82
C ASP A 10 1.02 3.10 5.09
N PHE A 11 1.60 1.90 4.98
CA PHE A 11 2.10 1.16 6.13
C PHE A 11 3.63 1.20 6.22
N ASP A 12 4.32 0.54 5.28
CA ASP A 12 5.78 0.42 5.30
C ASP A 12 6.45 1.74 4.87
N GLY A 13 7.40 2.24 5.64
CA GLY A 13 8.04 3.54 5.37
C GLY A 13 7.19 4.75 5.73
N THR A 14 5.95 4.54 6.17
CA THR A 14 5.00 5.59 6.55
C THR A 14 4.58 5.46 8.02
N LEU A 15 3.90 4.39 8.40
CA LEU A 15 3.51 4.12 9.79
C LEU A 15 4.62 3.41 10.57
N VAL A 16 5.37 2.56 9.88
CA VAL A 16 6.47 1.77 10.43
C VAL A 16 7.74 1.96 9.61
N ASP A 17 8.88 1.76 10.23
CA ASP A 17 10.16 1.83 9.55
C ASP A 17 10.33 0.65 8.59
N ILE A 18 11.02 0.89 7.46
CA ILE A 18 11.31 -0.16 6.48
C ILE A 18 12.28 -1.16 7.10
N ALA A 19 11.85 -2.41 7.23
CA ALA A 19 12.66 -3.51 7.71
C ALA A 19 13.44 -4.20 6.56
N PRO A 20 14.59 -4.86 6.87
CA PRO A 20 15.34 -5.63 5.88
C PRO A 20 14.53 -6.78 5.27
N ARG A 21 13.59 -7.35 6.04
CA ARG A 21 12.67 -8.41 5.61
C ARG A 21 11.23 -8.06 5.99
N PRO A 22 10.25 -8.47 5.19
CA PRO A 22 8.83 -8.15 5.44
C PRO A 22 8.30 -8.67 6.78
N ASP A 23 8.85 -9.78 7.27
CA ASP A 23 8.50 -10.42 8.55
C ASP A 23 9.20 -9.80 9.77
N GLN A 24 10.13 -8.87 9.57
CA GLN A 24 10.91 -8.21 10.63
C GLN A 24 10.42 -6.79 10.95
N VAL A 25 9.27 -6.41 10.44
CA VAL A 25 8.66 -5.11 10.75
C VAL A 25 8.29 -5.05 12.24
N VAL A 26 8.68 -3.95 12.88
CA VAL A 26 8.35 -3.67 14.28
C VAL A 26 7.27 -2.58 14.32
N VAL A 27 6.13 -2.92 14.91
CA VAL A 27 5.04 -1.96 15.14
C VAL A 27 5.14 -1.46 16.58
N PRO A 28 5.27 -0.13 16.80
CA PRO A 28 5.24 0.42 18.14
C PRO A 28 3.93 0.05 18.86
N PRO A 29 3.98 -0.42 20.10
CA PRO A 29 2.82 -0.99 20.80
C PRO A 29 1.67 0.01 21.00
N GLU A 30 1.96 1.31 21.04
CA GLU A 30 0.98 2.38 21.16
C GLU A 30 0.24 2.70 19.86
N LEU A 31 0.80 2.34 18.70
CA LEU A 31 0.28 2.73 17.38
C LEU A 31 -1.14 2.20 17.11
N PRO A 32 -1.45 0.90 17.30
CA PRO A 32 -2.80 0.40 17.03
C PRO A 32 -3.88 1.15 17.82
N GLY A 33 -3.65 1.35 19.12
CA GLY A 33 -4.59 2.09 19.97
C GLY A 33 -4.72 3.57 19.59
N ALA A 34 -3.64 4.21 19.15
CA ALA A 34 -3.68 5.59 18.67
C ALA A 34 -4.51 5.70 17.39
N LEU A 35 -4.29 4.80 16.43
CA LEU A 35 -5.07 4.75 15.19
C LEU A 35 -6.56 4.50 15.46
N ALA A 36 -6.90 3.64 16.44
CA ALA A 36 -8.28 3.39 16.82
C ALA A 36 -8.95 4.64 17.42
N ARG A 37 -8.27 5.38 18.30
CA ARG A 37 -8.77 6.67 18.83
C ARG A 37 -8.93 7.70 17.73
N LEU A 38 -7.97 7.79 16.80
CA LEU A 38 -8.03 8.72 15.69
C LEU A 38 -9.17 8.36 14.73
N ARG A 39 -9.37 7.07 14.42
CA ARG A 39 -10.53 6.59 13.64
C ARG A 39 -11.85 7.02 14.27
N ALA A 40 -11.97 6.88 15.60
CA ALA A 40 -13.18 7.33 16.31
C ALA A 40 -13.39 8.85 16.16
N ARG A 41 -12.33 9.66 16.28
CA ARG A 41 -12.38 11.12 16.07
C ARG A 41 -12.77 11.52 14.65
N LEU A 42 -12.43 10.69 13.66
CA LEU A 42 -12.80 10.89 12.25
C LEU A 42 -14.15 10.24 11.90
N GLY A 43 -14.96 9.83 12.88
CA GLY A 43 -16.24 9.19 12.64
C GLY A 43 -16.15 7.91 11.79
N GLY A 44 -15.06 7.17 11.94
CA GLY A 44 -14.78 5.94 11.20
C GLY A 44 -13.91 6.11 9.94
N ALA A 45 -13.71 7.32 9.43
CA ALA A 45 -13.07 7.56 8.13
C ALA A 45 -11.53 7.52 8.21
N LEU A 46 -10.98 6.36 8.57
CA LEU A 46 -9.56 6.04 8.55
C LEU A 46 -9.35 4.65 7.93
N ALA A 47 -8.52 4.56 6.90
CA ALA A 47 -8.14 3.31 6.26
C ALA A 47 -6.63 3.20 6.05
N ILE A 48 -6.11 1.96 6.09
CA ILE A 48 -4.75 1.63 5.67
C ILE A 48 -4.78 1.28 4.18
N VAL A 49 -3.83 1.81 3.39
CA VAL A 49 -3.75 1.54 1.94
C VAL A 49 -2.33 1.10 1.60
N THR A 50 -2.13 -0.18 1.41
CA THR A 50 -0.81 -0.82 1.42
C THR A 50 -0.61 -1.88 0.33
N GLY A 51 0.64 -2.21 0.05
CA GLY A 51 0.99 -3.39 -0.77
C GLY A 51 0.90 -4.72 -0.02
N ARG A 52 0.69 -4.71 1.30
CA ARG A 52 0.55 -5.93 2.09
C ARG A 52 -0.85 -6.51 2.00
N PRO A 53 -1.02 -7.86 2.15
CA PRO A 53 -2.32 -8.48 2.34
C PRO A 53 -3.02 -7.97 3.61
N ILE A 54 -4.35 -7.95 3.61
CA ILE A 54 -5.17 -7.57 4.77
C ILE A 54 -4.81 -8.39 6.01
N ALA A 55 -4.65 -9.72 5.86
CA ALA A 55 -4.30 -10.61 6.96
C ALA A 55 -2.97 -10.23 7.65
N THR A 56 -2.00 -9.73 6.89
CA THR A 56 -0.73 -9.25 7.42
C THR A 56 -0.91 -7.99 8.26
N ILE A 57 -1.71 -7.04 7.78
CA ILE A 57 -2.03 -5.82 8.54
C ILE A 57 -2.78 -6.14 9.82
N ASP A 58 -3.73 -7.09 9.77
CA ASP A 58 -4.45 -7.55 10.96
C ASP A 58 -3.50 -8.14 12.02
N GLY A 59 -2.50 -8.91 11.59
CA GLY A 59 -1.49 -9.45 12.52
C GLY A 59 -0.64 -8.36 13.17
N PHE A 60 -0.26 -7.33 12.41
CA PHE A 60 0.56 -6.22 12.92
C PHE A 60 -0.20 -5.25 13.83
N LEU A 61 -1.47 -5.00 13.55
CA LEU A 61 -2.27 -4.02 14.28
C LEU A 61 -3.21 -4.64 15.32
N ALA A 62 -3.10 -5.96 15.57
CA ALA A 62 -3.91 -6.64 16.57
C ALA A 62 -3.80 -5.95 17.97
N PRO A 63 -4.89 -5.90 18.75
CA PRO A 63 -6.21 -6.49 18.50
C PRO A 63 -7.13 -5.62 17.62
N GLU A 64 -6.67 -4.46 17.18
CA GLU A 64 -7.46 -3.52 16.40
C GLU A 64 -7.65 -4.00 14.94
N ARG A 65 -8.81 -3.69 14.37
CA ARG A 65 -9.12 -3.94 12.96
C ARG A 65 -9.54 -2.65 12.27
N PHE A 66 -8.92 -2.39 11.13
CA PHE A 66 -9.15 -1.17 10.35
C PHE A 66 -9.73 -1.51 8.98
N ASP A 67 -10.32 -0.53 8.32
CA ASP A 67 -10.54 -0.60 6.89
C ASP A 67 -9.19 -0.64 6.18
N VAL A 68 -9.05 -1.54 5.19
CA VAL A 68 -7.77 -1.79 4.52
C VAL A 68 -7.98 -1.94 3.02
N GLY A 69 -7.22 -1.19 2.22
CA GLY A 69 -6.94 -1.48 0.82
C GLY A 69 -5.60 -2.22 0.73
N GLY A 70 -5.65 -3.55 0.79
CA GLY A 70 -4.49 -4.44 0.71
C GLY A 70 -4.11 -4.75 -0.74
N LEU A 71 -2.88 -5.22 -0.96
CA LEU A 71 -2.34 -5.55 -2.29
C LEU A 71 -2.59 -4.43 -3.31
N HIS A 72 -2.31 -3.18 -2.89
CA HIS A 72 -2.56 -1.97 -3.68
C HIS A 72 -4.03 -1.77 -4.10
N GLY A 73 -5.00 -2.33 -3.35
CA GLY A 73 -6.43 -2.22 -3.62
C GLY A 73 -7.05 -3.42 -4.33
N VAL A 74 -6.31 -4.53 -4.48
CA VAL A 74 -6.87 -5.82 -4.92
C VAL A 74 -7.77 -6.42 -3.82
N GLU A 75 -7.36 -6.26 -2.57
CA GLU A 75 -8.16 -6.61 -1.41
C GLU A 75 -8.71 -5.33 -0.78
N MET A 76 -10.01 -5.32 -0.51
CA MET A 76 -10.67 -4.17 0.13
C MET A 76 -11.51 -4.65 1.31
N ARG A 77 -11.28 -4.08 2.48
CA ARG A 77 -12.15 -4.27 3.65
C ARG A 77 -12.77 -2.94 4.07
N ARG A 78 -14.10 -2.96 4.27
CA ARG A 78 -14.90 -1.88 4.85
C ARG A 78 -15.74 -2.44 5.98
N GLY A 79 -15.43 -2.07 7.21
CA GLY A 79 -16.09 -2.65 8.39
C GLY A 79 -15.96 -4.17 8.42
N SER A 80 -17.09 -4.89 8.30
CA SER A 80 -17.14 -6.35 8.21
C SER A 80 -17.00 -6.89 6.79
N ASP A 81 -17.24 -6.05 5.79
CA ASP A 81 -17.31 -6.48 4.39
C ASP A 81 -15.91 -6.56 3.79
N VAL A 82 -15.55 -7.72 3.29
CA VAL A 82 -14.28 -7.99 2.64
C VAL A 82 -14.55 -8.37 1.19
N ALA A 83 -14.13 -7.51 0.27
CA ALA A 83 -14.00 -7.83 -1.13
C ALA A 83 -12.53 -8.20 -1.36
N GLY A 84 -12.28 -9.42 -1.78
CA GLY A 84 -10.93 -9.96 -1.89
C GLY A 84 -10.54 -10.27 -3.32
N CYS A 85 -9.31 -10.68 -3.42
CA CYS A 85 -8.78 -11.34 -4.58
C CYS A 85 -9.53 -12.66 -4.82
N GLU A 86 -10.10 -12.82 -6.00
CA GLU A 86 -10.62 -14.08 -6.48
C GLU A 86 -9.65 -14.67 -7.53
N PRO A 87 -8.72 -15.57 -7.15
CA PRO A 87 -7.74 -16.13 -8.09
C PRO A 87 -8.39 -16.77 -9.33
N ALA A 88 -9.59 -17.34 -9.16
CA ALA A 88 -10.37 -17.91 -10.26
C ALA A 88 -10.80 -16.88 -11.32
N ALA A 89 -10.88 -15.60 -10.97
CA ALA A 89 -11.16 -14.53 -11.92
C ALA A 89 -9.93 -14.15 -12.78
N HIS A 90 -8.75 -14.74 -12.48
CA HIS A 90 -7.48 -14.45 -13.13
C HIS A 90 -6.83 -15.69 -13.77
N PRO A 91 -7.51 -16.46 -14.63
CA PRO A 91 -7.01 -17.75 -15.12
C PRO A 91 -5.70 -17.63 -15.91
N ALA A 92 -5.54 -16.56 -16.70
CA ALA A 92 -4.30 -16.30 -17.45
C ALA A 92 -3.11 -16.05 -16.51
N LEU A 93 -3.29 -15.26 -15.46
CA LEU A 93 -2.25 -15.05 -14.44
C LEU A 93 -1.91 -16.37 -13.73
N ARG A 94 -2.91 -17.16 -13.35
CA ARG A 94 -2.70 -18.45 -12.67
C ARG A 94 -1.87 -19.42 -13.52
N ALA A 95 -2.19 -19.54 -14.82
CA ALA A 95 -1.39 -20.30 -15.77
C ALA A 95 0.02 -19.74 -15.92
N GLY A 96 0.15 -18.41 -16.00
CA GLY A 96 1.42 -17.72 -16.10
C GLY A 96 2.32 -17.91 -14.88
N VAL A 97 1.76 -17.95 -13.67
CA VAL A 97 2.52 -18.24 -12.42
C VAL A 97 3.16 -19.61 -12.48
N VAL A 98 2.47 -20.63 -12.98
CA VAL A 98 3.03 -21.96 -13.16
C VAL A 98 4.21 -21.96 -14.15
N ALA A 99 4.02 -21.30 -15.30
CA ALA A 99 5.07 -21.16 -16.30
C ALA A 99 6.29 -20.38 -15.77
N LEU A 100 6.04 -19.30 -15.02
CA LEU A 100 7.08 -18.51 -14.37
C LEU A 100 7.87 -19.34 -13.36
N ALA A 101 7.20 -20.15 -12.54
CA ALA A 101 7.85 -21.05 -11.59
C ALA A 101 8.79 -22.04 -12.29
N HIS A 102 8.37 -22.62 -13.40
CA HIS A 102 9.24 -23.47 -14.22
C HIS A 102 10.43 -22.72 -14.83
N ALA A 103 10.21 -21.49 -15.29
CA ALA A 103 11.26 -20.69 -15.94
C ALA A 103 12.40 -20.26 -15.00
N VAL A 104 12.14 -20.22 -13.69
CA VAL A 104 13.13 -19.82 -12.67
C VAL A 104 13.49 -20.95 -11.70
N ALA A 105 13.04 -22.18 -11.96
CA ALA A 105 13.22 -23.32 -11.06
C ALA A 105 14.69 -23.71 -10.79
N ASP A 106 15.58 -23.38 -11.73
CA ASP A 106 17.03 -23.62 -11.63
C ASP A 106 17.81 -22.40 -11.09
N LEU A 107 17.13 -21.33 -10.70
CA LEU A 107 17.74 -20.10 -10.20
C LEU A 107 17.78 -20.11 -8.67
N ASP A 108 18.98 -20.32 -8.12
CA ASP A 108 19.21 -20.19 -6.68
C ASP A 108 18.98 -18.75 -6.23
N ALA A 109 18.39 -18.56 -5.04
CA ALA A 109 18.11 -17.26 -4.43
C ALA A 109 17.14 -16.34 -5.21
N VAL A 110 16.36 -16.91 -6.13
CA VAL A 110 15.16 -16.28 -6.71
C VAL A 110 13.93 -16.83 -5.99
N LEU A 111 13.08 -15.93 -5.50
CA LEU A 111 11.85 -16.30 -4.80
C LEU A 111 10.64 -15.80 -5.58
N ILE A 112 9.67 -16.68 -5.82
CA ILE A 112 8.34 -16.33 -6.30
C ILE A 112 7.41 -16.21 -5.11
N GLU A 113 6.72 -15.08 -5.00
CA GLU A 113 5.65 -14.84 -4.04
C GLU A 113 4.31 -14.78 -4.79
N ASP A 114 3.55 -15.87 -4.73
CA ASP A 114 2.22 -15.95 -5.31
C ASP A 114 1.19 -15.40 -4.32
N LYS A 115 0.56 -14.28 -4.66
CA LYS A 115 -0.47 -13.61 -3.85
C LYS A 115 -1.89 -13.85 -4.39
N GLY A 116 -2.06 -14.82 -5.29
CA GLY A 116 -3.36 -15.17 -5.89
C GLY A 116 -3.73 -14.32 -7.10
N CYS A 117 -3.97 -13.02 -6.94
CA CYS A 117 -4.29 -12.09 -8.02
C CYS A 117 -3.10 -11.21 -8.44
N SER A 118 -1.96 -11.39 -7.81
CA SER A 118 -0.68 -10.83 -8.21
C SER A 118 0.43 -11.86 -7.97
N VAL A 119 1.59 -11.64 -8.59
CA VAL A 119 2.78 -12.46 -8.39
C VAL A 119 4.00 -11.56 -8.36
N ALA A 120 4.84 -11.72 -7.33
CA ALA A 120 6.12 -11.04 -7.26
C ALA A 120 7.28 -12.04 -7.43
N VAL A 121 8.35 -11.56 -8.06
CA VAL A 121 9.62 -12.28 -8.17
C VAL A 121 10.70 -11.44 -7.52
N HIS A 122 11.39 -12.02 -6.54
CA HIS A 122 12.45 -11.39 -5.77
C HIS A 122 13.80 -12.02 -6.14
N TRP A 123 14.82 -11.18 -6.40
CA TRP A 123 16.16 -11.62 -6.79
C TRP A 123 17.28 -10.90 -6.02
N ARG A 124 16.96 -10.40 -4.81
CA ARG A 124 17.93 -9.61 -4.01
C ARG A 124 19.22 -10.35 -3.68
N LEU A 125 19.14 -11.67 -3.52
CA LEU A 125 20.28 -12.52 -3.16
C LEU A 125 20.84 -13.29 -4.35
N ALA A 126 20.26 -13.14 -5.54
CA ALA A 126 20.68 -13.83 -6.75
C ALA A 126 21.95 -13.20 -7.35
N THR A 127 22.66 -13.99 -8.15
CA THR A 127 23.75 -13.46 -8.96
C THR A 127 23.23 -12.46 -9.99
N PRO A 128 24.05 -11.54 -10.54
CA PRO A 128 23.60 -10.63 -11.60
C PRO A 128 23.01 -11.35 -12.82
N THR A 129 23.56 -12.52 -13.18
CA THR A 129 23.07 -13.36 -14.28
C THR A 129 21.68 -13.92 -13.98
N ASP A 130 21.49 -14.49 -12.79
CA ASP A 130 20.21 -15.07 -12.39
C ASP A 130 19.15 -14.00 -12.17
N ALA A 131 19.54 -12.84 -11.62
CA ALA A 131 18.69 -11.68 -11.51
C ALA A 131 18.17 -11.23 -12.89
N GLY A 132 19.04 -11.16 -13.91
CA GLY A 132 18.66 -10.86 -15.29
C GLY A 132 17.65 -11.88 -15.86
N ARG A 133 17.90 -13.18 -15.66
CA ARG A 133 16.97 -14.24 -16.11
C ARG A 133 15.61 -14.14 -15.41
N ALA A 134 15.59 -13.86 -14.12
CA ALA A 134 14.36 -13.68 -13.36
C ALA A 134 13.57 -12.46 -13.85
N GLN A 135 14.25 -11.33 -14.13
CA GLN A 135 13.65 -10.14 -14.72
C GLN A 135 13.04 -10.43 -16.09
N ASP A 136 13.80 -11.06 -16.98
CA ASP A 136 13.31 -11.42 -18.30
C ASP A 136 12.09 -12.35 -18.24
N ALA A 137 12.05 -13.26 -17.28
CA ALA A 137 10.93 -14.20 -17.13
C ALA A 137 9.64 -13.47 -16.71
N ILE A 138 9.70 -12.60 -15.71
CA ILE A 138 8.50 -11.86 -15.25
C ILE A 138 8.08 -10.80 -16.26
N GLU A 139 9.00 -10.18 -17.00
CA GLU A 139 8.70 -9.21 -18.04
C GLU A 139 7.99 -9.86 -19.25
N ARG A 140 8.44 -11.05 -19.66
CA ARG A 140 7.73 -11.85 -20.67
C ARG A 140 6.32 -12.17 -20.23
N LEU A 141 6.16 -12.68 -19.02
CA LEU A 141 4.82 -12.96 -18.49
C LEU A 141 3.92 -11.73 -18.47
N ALA A 142 4.45 -10.57 -18.06
CA ALA A 142 3.68 -9.33 -18.06
C ALA A 142 3.24 -8.92 -19.48
N ALA A 143 4.11 -9.09 -20.47
CA ALA A 143 3.79 -8.82 -21.88
C ALA A 143 2.69 -9.77 -22.41
N ASP A 144 2.78 -11.06 -22.09
CA ASP A 144 1.81 -12.08 -22.50
C ASP A 144 0.42 -11.85 -21.87
N LEU A 145 0.36 -11.36 -20.64
CA LEU A 145 -0.89 -11.03 -19.95
C LEU A 145 -1.57 -9.78 -20.50
N GLY A 146 -0.83 -8.92 -21.16
CA GLY A 146 -1.36 -7.72 -21.83
C GLY A 146 -1.87 -6.63 -20.88
N PRO A 147 -2.68 -5.68 -21.36
CA PRO A 147 -3.00 -4.43 -20.68
C PRO A 147 -3.91 -4.58 -19.45
N ALA A 148 -4.49 -5.75 -19.23
CA ALA A 148 -5.26 -6.04 -18.01
C ALA A 148 -4.38 -6.11 -16.77
N TYR A 149 -3.07 -6.28 -16.96
CA TYR A 149 -2.08 -6.34 -15.90
C TYR A 149 -0.99 -5.29 -16.12
N ARG A 150 -0.32 -4.92 -15.04
CA ARG A 150 0.84 -4.04 -15.08
C ARG A 150 2.02 -4.68 -14.33
N LEU A 151 3.22 -4.39 -14.79
CA LEU A 151 4.45 -4.73 -14.11
C LEU A 151 4.87 -3.55 -13.23
N GLN A 152 5.03 -3.79 -11.94
CA GLN A 152 5.57 -2.85 -10.98
C GLN A 152 6.99 -3.29 -10.63
N ARG A 153 7.98 -2.42 -10.86
CA ARG A 153 9.38 -2.69 -10.54
C ARG A 153 9.74 -2.03 -9.22
N GLY A 154 10.45 -2.79 -8.36
CA GLY A 154 11.02 -2.31 -7.10
C GLY A 154 12.51 -2.60 -7.01
N LYS A 155 13.09 -2.42 -5.84
CA LYS A 155 14.51 -2.68 -5.59
C LYS A 155 14.76 -4.20 -5.43
N ALA A 156 15.27 -4.84 -6.50
CA ALA A 156 15.50 -6.27 -6.61
C ALA A 156 14.22 -7.13 -6.47
N VAL A 157 13.11 -6.61 -7.00
CA VAL A 157 11.81 -7.27 -7.08
C VAL A 157 11.01 -6.70 -8.25
N ALA A 158 10.18 -7.51 -8.89
CA ALA A 158 9.12 -7.04 -9.76
C ALA A 158 7.82 -7.80 -9.44
N GLU A 159 6.69 -7.12 -9.58
CA GLU A 159 5.37 -7.68 -9.30
C GLU A 159 4.43 -7.42 -10.48
N ILE A 160 3.72 -8.46 -10.90
CA ILE A 160 2.59 -8.36 -11.83
C ILE A 160 1.31 -8.30 -11.02
N LEU A 161 0.49 -7.29 -11.28
CA LEU A 161 -0.79 -7.10 -10.60
C LEU A 161 -1.82 -6.52 -11.58
N PRO A 162 -3.13 -6.63 -11.28
CA PRO A 162 -4.18 -6.04 -12.12
C PRO A 162 -3.90 -4.55 -12.37
N ALA A 163 -4.13 -4.08 -13.59
CA ALA A 163 -3.83 -2.69 -13.96
C ALA A 163 -4.59 -1.67 -13.10
N THR A 164 -5.78 -2.05 -12.61
CA THR A 164 -6.61 -1.25 -11.72
C THR A 164 -6.13 -1.22 -10.26
N ALA A 165 -5.24 -2.15 -9.87
CA ALA A 165 -4.72 -2.26 -8.51
C ALA A 165 -3.73 -1.12 -8.23
N THR A 166 -4.22 0.03 -7.78
CA THR A 166 -3.41 1.17 -7.36
C THR A 166 -3.95 1.75 -6.05
N LYS A 167 -3.07 2.28 -5.21
CA LYS A 167 -3.47 2.95 -3.97
C LYS A 167 -4.45 4.12 -4.24
N GLY A 168 -4.28 4.85 -5.34
CA GLY A 168 -5.20 5.90 -5.75
C GLY A 168 -6.61 5.38 -6.07
N HIS A 169 -6.71 4.22 -6.75
CA HIS A 169 -7.99 3.58 -7.00
C HIS A 169 -8.65 3.08 -5.70
N ALA A 170 -7.87 2.49 -4.79
CA ALA A 170 -8.37 2.09 -3.48
C ALA A 170 -8.95 3.28 -2.69
N ILE A 171 -8.25 4.42 -2.67
CA ILE A 171 -8.72 5.65 -2.01
C ILE A 171 -10.05 6.11 -2.61
N ARG A 172 -10.15 6.22 -3.95
CA ARG A 172 -11.38 6.59 -4.63
C ARG A 172 -12.52 5.61 -4.35
N SER A 173 -12.22 4.32 -4.29
CA SER A 173 -13.20 3.29 -3.94
C SER A 173 -13.75 3.49 -2.52
N PHE A 174 -12.92 3.80 -1.54
CA PHE A 174 -13.38 4.15 -0.20
C PHE A 174 -14.28 5.39 -0.22
N GLN A 175 -13.91 6.43 -0.96
CA GLN A 175 -14.66 7.69 -1.03
C GLN A 175 -16.04 7.59 -1.68
N GLN A 176 -16.40 6.44 -2.26
CA GLN A 176 -17.74 6.22 -2.80
C GLN A 176 -18.79 5.92 -1.73
N GLU A 177 -18.37 5.49 -0.53
CA GLU A 177 -19.26 4.98 0.51
C GLU A 177 -18.98 5.62 1.87
N ALA A 178 -19.98 5.61 2.76
CA ALA A 178 -19.79 5.99 4.15
C ALA A 178 -18.78 5.05 4.83
N PRO A 179 -17.96 5.54 5.76
CA PRO A 179 -17.91 6.90 6.31
C PRO A 179 -17.06 7.89 5.50
N TYR A 180 -16.51 7.51 4.35
CA TYR A 180 -15.55 8.30 3.57
C TYR A 180 -16.20 9.26 2.56
N ALA A 181 -17.43 8.96 2.13
CA ALA A 181 -18.12 9.70 1.08
C ALA A 181 -18.26 11.19 1.44
N GLY A 182 -17.94 12.06 0.46
CA GLY A 182 -18.03 13.52 0.62
C GLY A 182 -16.95 14.14 1.50
N ARG A 183 -15.99 13.37 2.01
CA ARG A 183 -14.88 13.85 2.83
C ARG A 183 -13.65 14.15 1.98
N ARG A 184 -12.89 15.13 2.40
CA ARG A 184 -11.59 15.46 1.79
C ARG A 184 -10.56 14.40 2.17
N ALA A 185 -9.97 13.74 1.18
CA ALA A 185 -8.94 12.74 1.40
C ALA A 185 -7.64 13.39 1.90
N VAL A 186 -7.00 12.73 2.88
CA VAL A 186 -5.63 13.01 3.31
C VAL A 186 -4.86 11.70 3.19
N PHE A 187 -3.81 11.67 2.37
CA PHE A 187 -3.04 10.45 2.13
C PHE A 187 -1.56 10.64 2.47
N PHE A 188 -1.02 9.75 3.29
CA PHE A 188 0.39 9.68 3.68
C PHE A 188 1.06 8.50 2.98
N GLY A 189 2.26 8.71 2.40
CA GLY A 189 3.01 7.66 1.71
C GLY A 189 4.48 8.02 1.52
N ASP A 190 5.34 7.02 1.27
CA ASP A 190 6.79 7.19 1.23
C ASP A 190 7.45 6.79 -0.09
N ASP A 191 6.80 5.99 -0.96
CA ASP A 191 7.44 5.39 -2.12
C ASP A 191 6.90 5.85 -3.49
N LEU A 192 7.42 5.26 -4.57
CA LEU A 192 7.01 5.58 -5.95
C LEU A 192 5.57 5.16 -6.27
N THR A 193 5.04 4.16 -5.57
CA THR A 193 3.64 3.74 -5.77
C THR A 193 2.69 4.77 -5.21
N ASP A 194 3.12 5.51 -4.18
CA ASP A 194 2.37 6.58 -3.55
C ASP A 194 2.31 7.84 -4.41
N GLU A 195 3.34 8.10 -5.23
CA GLU A 195 3.33 9.26 -6.14
C GLU A 195 2.09 9.25 -7.06
N LYS A 196 1.70 8.08 -7.57
CA LYS A 196 0.46 7.95 -8.38
C LYS A 196 -0.80 8.23 -7.56
N ALA A 197 -0.80 7.81 -6.30
CA ALA A 197 -1.91 8.10 -5.39
C ALA A 197 -1.93 9.59 -4.99
N PHE A 198 -0.77 10.24 -4.81
CA PHE A 198 -0.69 11.68 -4.58
C PHE A 198 -1.31 12.47 -5.74
N VAL A 199 -0.99 12.11 -7.01
CA VAL A 199 -1.63 12.72 -8.19
C VAL A 199 -3.15 12.60 -8.10
N THR A 200 -3.66 11.41 -7.76
CA THR A 200 -5.10 11.16 -7.62
C THR A 200 -5.71 12.02 -6.52
N VAL A 201 -5.13 11.99 -5.33
CA VAL A 201 -5.63 12.73 -4.16
C VAL A 201 -5.60 14.25 -4.41
N ASN A 202 -4.52 14.76 -5.03
CA ASN A 202 -4.40 16.17 -5.37
C ASN A 202 -5.46 16.62 -6.39
N ALA A 203 -5.69 15.80 -7.42
CA ALA A 203 -6.69 16.08 -8.45
C ALA A 203 -8.11 16.11 -7.89
N ASP A 204 -8.38 15.30 -6.86
CA ASP A 204 -9.68 15.22 -6.17
C ASP A 204 -9.81 16.27 -5.03
N GLY A 205 -8.87 17.25 -4.94
CA GLY A 205 -8.90 18.33 -3.94
C GLY A 205 -8.46 17.91 -2.52
N GLY A 206 -7.85 16.73 -2.39
CA GLY A 206 -7.31 16.20 -1.14
C GLY A 206 -6.01 16.86 -0.69
N VAL A 207 -5.36 16.26 0.29
CA VAL A 207 -4.00 16.61 0.75
C VAL A 207 -3.12 15.37 0.71
N SER A 208 -2.01 15.45 -0.01
CA SER A 208 -1.00 14.40 -0.05
C SER A 208 0.21 14.78 0.78
N VAL A 209 0.75 13.81 1.51
CA VAL A 209 1.88 13.99 2.43
C VAL A 209 2.95 12.95 2.10
N ARG A 210 4.09 13.40 1.61
CA ARG A 210 5.28 12.57 1.35
C ARG A 210 6.02 12.31 2.65
N ILE A 211 6.45 11.07 2.87
CA ILE A 211 7.38 10.72 3.93
C ILE A 211 8.76 10.50 3.32
N GLY A 212 9.78 11.12 3.93
CA GLY A 212 11.15 11.03 3.44
C GLY A 212 11.52 12.06 2.36
N GLY A 213 12.72 11.92 1.84
CA GLY A 213 13.32 12.84 0.87
C GLY A 213 12.94 12.57 -0.58
N GLY A 214 13.59 13.27 -1.49
CA GLY A 214 13.46 13.11 -2.94
C GLY A 214 12.37 13.97 -3.57
N ALA A 215 12.32 13.93 -4.92
CA ALA A 215 11.30 14.63 -5.69
C ALA A 215 9.93 13.99 -5.47
N THR A 216 8.88 14.83 -5.39
CA THR A 216 7.52 14.36 -5.15
C THR A 216 6.51 15.34 -5.75
N VAL A 217 5.32 14.83 -6.07
CA VAL A 217 4.14 15.62 -6.41
C VAL A 217 3.22 15.84 -5.19
N ALA A 218 3.62 15.34 -4.02
CA ALA A 218 2.89 15.60 -2.78
C ALA A 218 2.91 17.08 -2.42
N GLN A 219 1.86 17.53 -1.74
CA GLN A 219 1.72 18.93 -1.31
C GLN A 219 2.46 19.21 0.01
N ARG A 220 2.63 18.19 0.84
CA ARG A 220 3.19 18.26 2.18
C ARG A 220 4.26 17.21 2.38
N ARG A 221 5.13 17.41 3.38
CA ARG A 221 6.23 16.49 3.68
C ARG A 221 6.45 16.32 5.18
N LEU A 222 6.73 15.09 5.58
CA LEU A 222 7.38 14.74 6.83
C LEU A 222 8.68 13.99 6.51
N LEU A 223 9.64 13.98 7.43
CA LEU A 223 10.98 13.49 7.11
C LEU A 223 11.11 11.98 7.30
N GLN A 224 10.37 11.40 8.24
CA GLN A 224 10.52 10.00 8.65
C GLN A 224 9.22 9.45 9.28
N PRO A 225 9.06 8.12 9.37
CA PRO A 225 7.88 7.50 9.98
C PRO A 225 7.64 7.92 11.44
N GLU A 226 8.69 8.22 12.19
CA GLU A 226 8.56 8.72 13.55
C GLU A 226 7.76 10.03 13.63
N ASP A 227 8.02 10.98 12.71
CA ASP A 227 7.27 12.25 12.64
C ASP A 227 5.78 12.00 12.37
N VAL A 228 5.47 10.98 11.54
CA VAL A 228 4.08 10.57 11.27
C VAL A 228 3.44 10.03 12.54
N ARG A 229 4.10 9.11 13.24
CA ARG A 229 3.59 8.51 14.48
C ARG A 229 3.32 9.56 15.56
N GLU A 230 4.26 10.49 15.77
CA GLU A 230 4.09 11.59 16.70
C GLU A 230 2.90 12.49 16.34
N LEU A 231 2.75 12.81 15.06
CA LEU A 231 1.62 13.59 14.57
C LEU A 231 0.29 12.88 14.82
N LEU A 232 0.20 11.59 14.46
CA LEU A 232 -1.02 10.79 14.64
C LEU A 232 -1.36 10.61 16.12
N LEU A 233 -0.38 10.43 17.01
CA LEU A 233 -0.58 10.39 18.45
C LEU A 233 -1.17 11.71 18.97
N ARG A 234 -0.59 12.85 18.60
CA ARG A 234 -1.13 14.17 18.97
C ARG A 234 -2.56 14.36 18.46
N TRP A 235 -2.84 13.95 17.23
CA TRP A 235 -4.18 13.98 16.68
C TRP A 235 -5.13 13.03 17.42
N ALA A 236 -4.67 11.83 17.78
CA ALA A 236 -5.47 10.88 18.56
C ALA A 236 -5.83 11.42 19.95
N ASP A 237 -4.92 12.18 20.57
CA ASP A 237 -5.05 12.70 21.94
C ASP A 237 -5.72 14.09 22.03
N GLY A 238 -6.33 14.55 20.93
CA GLY A 238 -7.20 15.73 20.97
C GLY A 238 -6.67 16.96 20.25
N ALA A 239 -5.44 16.99 19.75
CA ALA A 239 -4.96 18.09 18.93
C ALA A 239 -5.83 18.29 17.67
N PRO A 240 -5.93 19.51 17.15
CA PRO A 240 -6.63 19.75 15.87
C PRO A 240 -6.05 18.93 14.74
N ILE A 241 -6.92 18.26 13.95
CA ILE A 241 -6.50 17.53 12.76
C ILE A 241 -6.42 18.52 11.60
N ASP A 242 -5.24 19.06 11.36
CA ASP A 242 -4.98 20.05 10.30
C ASP A 242 -3.80 19.62 9.42
N PRO A 243 -4.05 18.85 8.36
CA PRO A 243 -3.01 18.48 7.41
C PRO A 243 -2.49 19.67 6.59
N GLY A 244 -3.23 20.78 6.54
CA GLY A 244 -2.82 22.01 5.87
C GLY A 244 -1.67 22.73 6.58
N ALA A 245 -1.52 22.53 7.89
CA ALA A 245 -0.43 23.11 8.69
C ALA A 245 0.90 22.35 8.58
N LEU A 246 0.94 21.20 7.90
CA LEU A 246 2.18 20.43 7.70
C LEU A 246 3.16 21.17 6.78
N PRO A 247 4.48 20.93 6.88
CA PRO A 247 5.48 21.53 6.00
C PRO A 247 5.17 21.27 4.52
N LEU A 248 5.51 22.23 3.66
CA LEU A 248 5.40 22.05 2.21
C LEU A 248 6.43 21.01 1.71
N ALA A 249 6.09 20.27 0.68
CA ALA A 249 6.93 19.23 0.09
C ALA A 249 8.02 19.79 -0.83
#